data_e59fe2f26e489064e3114d2ac3578a3c
#
_entry.id   e59fe2f26e489064e3114d2ac3578a3c
#
_cell.length_a   1.000
_cell.length_b   1.000
_cell.length_c   1.000
_cell.angle_alpha   90.00
_cell.angle_beta   90.00
_cell.angle_gamma   90.00
#
_symmetry.space_group_name_H-M   'P 1'
#
loop_
_entity.id
_entity.type
_entity.pdbx_description
1 polymer ?
#
loop_
_entity_poly.entity_id
_entity_poly.type
_entity_poly.pdbx_seq_one_letter_code
_entity_poly.pdbx_strand_id
1 'polypeptide(L)'
;YRTTAEEYAAALETAGVTAARPRSLTLLVNEENAFKRAVAESLCAQLTTAALTVTVRELPWEDYVAALQGGDFDLYLGEVRLTADWDAGVLLDAGGALNYGSFVSEQLAGLNGAFLLGGNASAARYAEGFVEETPFAPLLFKSKTVLTPSGLVDGMTPTASDPFYGFADWRFRLSGSES
;
A
#
# COMPACT_ATOMS: atom_id res chain seq x y z
N TYR A 1 11.28 3.00 -9.33
CA TYR A 1 10.95 3.58 -10.63
C TYR A 1 10.79 5.10 -10.46
N ARG A 2 11.46 5.89 -11.30
CA ARG A 2 11.23 7.33 -11.40
C ARG A 2 10.75 7.60 -12.82
N THR A 3 9.47 7.89 -12.98
CA THR A 3 8.89 8.31 -14.24
C THR A 3 9.12 9.81 -14.42
N THR A 4 9.64 10.22 -15.55
CA THR A 4 9.77 11.64 -15.91
C THR A 4 8.42 12.22 -16.31
N ALA A 5 8.29 13.55 -16.34
CA ALA A 5 7.07 14.21 -16.79
C ALA A 5 6.77 13.91 -18.28
N GLU A 6 7.82 13.77 -19.10
CA GLU A 6 7.71 13.40 -20.52
C GLU A 6 7.19 11.97 -20.70
N GLU A 7 7.74 10.99 -19.95
CA GLU A 7 7.27 9.61 -19.96
C GLU A 7 5.82 9.50 -19.49
N TYR A 8 5.44 10.26 -18.46
CA TYR A 8 4.07 10.29 -17.98
C TYR A 8 3.12 10.88 -19.03
N ALA A 9 3.49 12.00 -19.67
CA ALA A 9 2.71 12.60 -20.75
C ALA A 9 2.54 11.63 -21.93
N ALA A 10 3.61 10.95 -22.34
CA ALA A 10 3.57 9.95 -23.42
C ALA A 10 2.66 8.76 -23.06
N ALA A 11 2.66 8.32 -21.79
CA ALA A 11 1.77 7.26 -21.34
C ALA A 11 0.30 7.69 -21.39
N LEU A 12 -0.02 8.92 -20.99
CA LEU A 12 -1.38 9.49 -21.10
C LEU A 12 -1.83 9.57 -22.56
N GLU A 13 -0.97 10.03 -23.46
CA GLU A 13 -1.28 10.07 -24.90
C GLU A 13 -1.55 8.68 -25.46
N THR A 14 -0.72 7.69 -25.09
CA THR A 14 -0.91 6.30 -25.49
C THR A 14 -2.24 5.73 -24.99
N ALA A 15 -2.68 6.14 -23.79
CA ALA A 15 -3.99 5.80 -23.23
C ALA A 15 -5.15 6.62 -23.85
N GLY A 16 -4.87 7.52 -24.80
CA GLY A 16 -5.87 8.39 -25.44
C GLY A 16 -6.33 9.55 -24.57
N VAL A 17 -5.60 9.88 -23.51
CA VAL A 17 -5.86 11.00 -22.61
C VAL A 17 -5.00 12.18 -23.03
N THR A 18 -5.63 13.18 -23.63
CA THR A 18 -4.94 14.34 -24.22
C THR A 18 -5.67 15.64 -23.85
N ALA A 19 -5.02 16.79 -24.04
CA ALA A 19 -5.67 18.09 -23.82
C ALA A 19 -6.93 18.29 -24.69
N ALA A 20 -7.02 17.62 -25.86
CA ALA A 20 -8.22 17.63 -26.70
C ALA A 20 -9.29 16.62 -26.24
N ARG A 21 -8.91 15.65 -25.41
CA ARG A 21 -9.78 14.64 -24.81
C ARG A 21 -9.43 14.46 -23.33
N PRO A 22 -9.67 15.49 -22.51
CA PRO A 22 -9.31 15.43 -21.12
C PRO A 22 -10.16 14.40 -20.35
N ARG A 23 -9.58 13.88 -19.26
CA ARG A 23 -10.26 12.99 -18.32
C ARG A 23 -10.23 13.58 -16.92
N SER A 24 -11.22 13.19 -16.13
CA SER A 24 -11.26 13.48 -14.70
C SER A 24 -11.43 12.18 -13.95
N LEU A 25 -10.64 11.99 -12.91
CA LEU A 25 -10.70 10.84 -11.99
C LEU A 25 -10.82 11.33 -10.56
N THR A 26 -11.43 10.52 -9.72
CA THR A 26 -11.47 10.74 -8.27
C THR A 26 -10.59 9.73 -7.57
N LEU A 27 -9.82 10.20 -6.58
CA LEU A 27 -9.08 9.37 -5.64
C LEU A 27 -9.82 9.32 -4.31
N LEU A 28 -10.45 8.18 -4.05
CA LEU A 28 -11.23 7.95 -2.83
C LEU A 28 -10.31 7.72 -1.64
N VAL A 29 -10.56 8.40 -0.53
CA VAL A 29 -9.81 8.27 0.72
C VAL A 29 -10.74 8.38 1.93
N ASN A 30 -10.39 7.69 3.00
CA ASN A 30 -11.06 7.77 4.28
C ASN A 30 -10.70 9.10 5.00
N GLU A 31 -11.71 9.87 5.40
CA GLU A 31 -11.54 11.23 5.93
C GLU A 31 -10.93 11.28 7.34
N GLU A 32 -11.09 10.24 8.16
CA GLU A 32 -10.57 10.22 9.53
C GLU A 32 -9.04 10.02 9.58
N ASN A 33 -8.42 9.63 8.46
CA ASN A 33 -6.98 9.38 8.39
C ASN A 33 -6.24 10.56 7.76
N ALA A 34 -5.82 11.52 8.59
CA ALA A 34 -5.10 12.72 8.15
C ALA A 34 -3.82 12.42 7.33
N PHE A 35 -3.10 11.33 7.66
CA PHE A 35 -1.93 10.91 6.89
C PHE A 35 -2.31 10.48 5.47
N LYS A 36 -3.35 9.65 5.32
CA LYS A 36 -3.81 9.22 3.99
C LYS A 36 -4.34 10.39 3.17
N ARG A 37 -5.05 11.34 3.80
CA ARG A 37 -5.52 12.55 3.12
C ARG A 37 -4.36 13.35 2.53
N ALA A 38 -3.32 13.62 3.34
CA ALA A 38 -2.13 14.33 2.87
C ALA A 38 -1.41 13.59 1.72
N VAL A 39 -1.34 12.27 1.76
CA VAL A 39 -0.81 11.44 0.67
C VAL A 39 -1.70 11.56 -0.57
N ALA A 40 -3.03 11.47 -0.43
CA ALA A 40 -3.98 11.60 -1.53
C ALA A 40 -3.88 12.98 -2.21
N GLU A 41 -3.83 14.05 -1.44
CA GLU A 41 -3.63 15.42 -1.95
C GLU A 41 -2.33 15.54 -2.75
N SER A 42 -1.23 15.01 -2.21
CA SER A 42 0.07 15.02 -2.89
C SER A 42 0.05 14.21 -4.19
N LEU A 43 -0.61 13.05 -4.20
CA LEU A 43 -0.77 12.24 -5.41
C LEU A 43 -1.62 12.95 -6.46
N CYS A 44 -2.76 13.52 -6.07
CA CYS A 44 -3.61 14.26 -6.97
C CYS A 44 -2.88 15.44 -7.63
N ALA A 45 -2.07 16.17 -6.84
CA ALA A 45 -1.27 17.27 -7.36
C ALA A 45 -0.21 16.80 -8.38
N GLN A 46 0.41 15.62 -8.15
CA GLN A 46 1.42 15.07 -9.05
C GLN A 46 0.82 14.45 -10.32
N LEU A 47 -0.36 13.83 -10.22
CA LEU A 47 -1.03 13.17 -11.34
C LEU A 47 -1.81 14.14 -12.24
N THR A 48 -2.19 15.29 -11.73
CA THR A 48 -2.97 16.29 -12.51
C THR A 48 -2.09 16.98 -13.55
N THR A 49 -2.58 17.00 -14.79
CA THR A 49 -1.96 17.66 -15.94
C THR A 49 -3.02 18.44 -16.72
N ALA A 50 -2.66 19.04 -17.86
CA ALA A 50 -3.63 19.63 -18.77
C ALA A 50 -4.61 18.62 -19.41
N ALA A 51 -4.24 17.33 -19.43
CA ALA A 51 -5.02 16.24 -20.02
C ALA A 51 -5.78 15.41 -18.97
N LEU A 52 -5.30 15.34 -17.74
CA LEU A 52 -5.87 14.55 -16.67
C LEU A 52 -6.04 15.38 -15.40
N THR A 53 -7.27 15.48 -14.89
CA THR A 53 -7.57 16.06 -13.58
C THR A 53 -7.82 14.93 -12.58
N VAL A 54 -7.10 14.91 -11.47
CA VAL A 54 -7.35 13.97 -10.38
C VAL A 54 -7.71 14.75 -9.12
N THR A 55 -8.85 14.42 -8.52
CA THR A 55 -9.36 15.11 -7.32
C THR A 55 -9.56 14.13 -6.18
N VAL A 56 -9.34 14.59 -4.94
CA VAL A 56 -9.62 13.79 -3.73
C VAL A 56 -11.12 13.75 -3.47
N ARG A 57 -11.63 12.56 -3.17
CA ARG A 57 -12.99 12.34 -2.62
C ARG A 57 -12.84 11.76 -1.22
N GLU A 58 -13.15 12.55 -0.22
CA GLU A 58 -13.10 12.14 1.19
C GLU A 58 -14.45 11.59 1.62
N LEU A 59 -14.46 10.45 2.31
CA LEU A 59 -15.67 9.86 2.87
C LEU A 59 -15.41 9.38 4.30
N PRO A 60 -16.42 9.46 5.20
CA PRO A 60 -16.43 8.76 6.47
C PRO A 60 -16.18 7.27 6.28
N TRP A 61 -15.61 6.60 7.28
CA TRP A 61 -15.19 5.20 7.18
C TRP A 61 -16.28 4.26 6.63
N GLU A 62 -17.51 4.38 7.13
CA GLU A 62 -18.60 3.50 6.69
C GLU A 62 -18.96 3.71 5.22
N ASP A 63 -19.04 4.96 4.78
CA ASP A 63 -19.33 5.33 3.40
C ASP A 63 -18.14 4.98 2.47
N TYR A 64 -16.90 5.16 2.95
CA TYR A 64 -15.70 4.74 2.24
C TYR A 64 -15.71 3.24 1.97
N VAL A 65 -16.00 2.41 2.98
CA VAL A 65 -16.09 0.95 2.80
C VAL A 65 -17.24 0.57 1.88
N ALA A 66 -18.40 1.21 2.01
CA ALA A 66 -19.55 0.97 1.13
C ALA A 66 -19.22 1.32 -0.33
N ALA A 67 -18.53 2.44 -0.58
CA ALA A 67 -18.09 2.83 -1.91
C ALA A 67 -17.10 1.81 -2.51
N LEU A 68 -16.13 1.31 -1.71
CA LEU A 68 -15.22 0.25 -2.14
C LEU A 68 -15.94 -1.04 -2.51
N GLN A 69 -16.87 -1.48 -1.68
CA GLN A 69 -17.65 -2.70 -1.93
C GLN A 69 -18.59 -2.57 -3.13
N GLY A 70 -19.11 -1.37 -3.35
CA GLY A 70 -19.96 -1.05 -4.49
C GLY A 70 -19.22 -0.77 -5.80
N GLY A 71 -17.88 -0.67 -5.76
CA GLY A 71 -17.07 -0.28 -6.93
C GLY A 71 -17.26 1.19 -7.35
N ASP A 72 -17.72 2.06 -6.43
CA ASP A 72 -17.96 3.49 -6.66
C ASP A 72 -16.68 4.31 -6.45
N PHE A 73 -15.69 4.07 -7.28
CA PHE A 73 -14.41 4.79 -7.30
C PHE A 73 -13.69 4.63 -8.65
N ASP A 74 -12.88 5.62 -9.02
CA ASP A 74 -11.91 5.49 -10.10
C ASP A 74 -10.57 4.96 -9.56
N LEU A 75 -10.11 5.57 -8.46
CA LEU A 75 -8.92 5.20 -7.71
C LEU A 75 -9.27 5.21 -6.22
N TYR A 76 -8.60 4.41 -5.42
CA TYR A 76 -8.70 4.49 -3.96
C TYR A 76 -7.34 4.35 -3.27
N LEU A 77 -7.18 5.00 -2.14
CA LEU A 77 -5.99 4.90 -1.29
C LEU A 77 -6.29 3.99 -0.10
N GLY A 78 -5.86 2.74 -0.23
CA GLY A 78 -6.01 1.72 0.80
C GLY A 78 -4.79 1.59 1.72
N GLU A 79 -4.96 0.85 2.79
CA GLU A 79 -3.89 0.36 3.67
C GLU A 79 -4.22 -1.07 4.05
N VAL A 80 -3.24 -1.96 3.91
CA VAL A 80 -3.38 -3.36 4.26
C VAL A 80 -2.25 -3.79 5.18
N ARG A 81 -2.56 -4.66 6.12
CA ARG A 81 -1.58 -5.39 6.89
C ARG A 81 -1.51 -6.80 6.34
N LEU A 82 -0.45 -7.09 5.60
CA LEU A 82 -0.17 -8.44 5.13
C LEU A 82 0.28 -9.33 6.30
N THR A 83 0.14 -10.63 6.11
CA THR A 83 0.68 -11.68 6.98
C THR A 83 2.21 -11.66 6.96
N ALA A 84 2.85 -12.38 7.88
CA ALA A 84 4.31 -12.38 8.01
C ALA A 84 5.03 -12.98 6.79
N ASP A 85 4.36 -13.84 6.04
CA ASP A 85 4.81 -14.45 4.79
C ASP A 85 4.52 -13.61 3.54
N TRP A 86 3.96 -12.40 3.73
CA TRP A 86 3.64 -11.46 2.64
C TRP A 86 2.58 -11.97 1.66
N ASP A 87 1.68 -12.82 2.12
CA ASP A 87 0.56 -13.28 1.29
C ASP A 87 -0.31 -12.11 0.86
N ALA A 88 -0.35 -11.88 -0.45
CA ALA A 88 -1.18 -10.86 -1.08
C ALA A 88 -2.49 -11.40 -1.66
N GLY A 89 -2.84 -12.66 -1.40
CA GLY A 89 -4.07 -13.29 -1.91
C GLY A 89 -5.34 -12.50 -1.59
N VAL A 90 -5.39 -11.86 -0.41
CA VAL A 90 -6.52 -10.98 -0.04
C VAL A 90 -6.76 -9.82 -1.01
N LEU A 91 -5.74 -9.41 -1.77
CA LEU A 91 -5.79 -8.31 -2.74
C LEU A 91 -5.85 -8.81 -4.20
N LEU A 92 -5.36 -10.02 -4.48
CA LEU A 92 -5.10 -10.51 -5.83
C LEU A 92 -6.04 -11.65 -6.25
N ASP A 93 -6.53 -12.45 -5.31
CA ASP A 93 -7.43 -13.55 -5.63
C ASP A 93 -8.79 -13.03 -6.05
N ALA A 94 -9.45 -13.73 -6.98
CA ALA A 94 -10.76 -13.37 -7.51
C ALA A 94 -11.85 -13.21 -6.42
N GLY A 95 -11.72 -13.91 -5.28
CA GLY A 95 -12.58 -13.78 -4.11
C GLY A 95 -11.90 -13.09 -2.92
N GLY A 96 -10.78 -12.42 -3.14
CA GLY A 96 -10.02 -11.75 -2.09
C GLY A 96 -10.83 -10.65 -1.40
N ALA A 97 -10.87 -10.66 -0.09
CA ALA A 97 -11.72 -9.77 0.70
C ALA A 97 -11.41 -8.27 0.51
N LEU A 98 -10.24 -7.93 -0.01
CA LEU A 98 -9.80 -6.56 -0.28
C LEU A 98 -9.56 -6.30 -1.78
N ASN A 99 -9.97 -7.22 -2.66
CA ASN A 99 -9.89 -7.07 -4.11
C ASN A 99 -11.08 -6.24 -4.64
N TYR A 100 -11.20 -5.00 -4.17
CA TYR A 100 -12.31 -4.11 -4.55
C TYR A 100 -12.31 -3.73 -6.03
N GLY A 101 -11.16 -3.74 -6.68
CA GLY A 101 -11.02 -3.48 -8.12
C GLY A 101 -11.41 -4.67 -9.00
N SER A 102 -11.81 -5.80 -8.42
CA SER A 102 -12.14 -7.04 -9.14
C SER A 102 -11.04 -7.49 -10.10
N PHE A 103 -9.79 -7.24 -9.72
CA PHE A 103 -8.64 -7.69 -10.49
C PHE A 103 -8.58 -9.22 -10.51
N VAL A 104 -8.35 -9.80 -11.68
CA VAL A 104 -8.21 -11.26 -11.84
C VAL A 104 -7.03 -11.53 -12.77
N SER A 105 -6.04 -12.26 -12.25
CA SER A 105 -4.93 -12.80 -13.02
C SER A 105 -4.56 -14.18 -12.49
N GLU A 106 -4.80 -15.20 -13.30
CA GLU A 106 -4.38 -16.58 -12.99
C GLU A 106 -2.87 -16.69 -12.89
N GLN A 107 -2.14 -15.92 -13.72
CA GLN A 107 -0.69 -15.87 -13.71
C GLN A 107 -0.17 -15.34 -12.38
N LEU A 108 -0.67 -14.17 -11.95
CA LEU A 108 -0.20 -13.54 -10.73
C LEU A 108 -0.61 -14.31 -9.47
N ALA A 109 -1.80 -14.90 -9.45
CA ALA A 109 -2.23 -15.80 -8.38
C ALA A 109 -1.34 -17.03 -8.28
N GLY A 110 -0.95 -17.64 -9.43
CA GLY A 110 -0.01 -18.75 -9.47
C GLY A 110 1.39 -18.37 -8.99
N LEU A 111 1.87 -17.17 -9.35
CA LEU A 111 3.15 -16.65 -8.88
C LEU A 111 3.15 -16.34 -7.39
N ASN A 112 2.05 -15.79 -6.83
CA ASN A 112 1.89 -15.60 -5.39
C ASN A 112 1.93 -16.94 -4.64
N GLY A 113 1.20 -17.95 -5.13
CA GLY A 113 1.24 -19.30 -4.56
C GLY A 113 2.64 -19.91 -4.58
N ALA A 114 3.38 -19.78 -5.69
CA ALA A 114 4.77 -20.25 -5.79
C ALA A 114 5.72 -19.48 -4.86
N PHE A 115 5.49 -18.19 -4.66
CA PHE A 115 6.25 -17.36 -3.72
C PHE A 115 6.04 -17.84 -2.28
N LEU A 116 4.82 -18.14 -1.88
CA LEU A 116 4.49 -18.64 -0.52
C LEU A 116 5.10 -20.02 -0.23
N LEU A 117 5.32 -20.83 -1.26
CA LEU A 117 6.03 -22.12 -1.12
C LEU A 117 7.55 -21.94 -0.94
N GLY A 118 8.09 -20.77 -1.17
CA GLY A 118 9.45 -20.36 -0.85
C GLY A 118 10.43 -20.40 -2.01
N GLY A 119 11.56 -19.72 -1.77
CA GLY A 119 12.70 -19.62 -2.68
C GLY A 119 12.89 -18.24 -3.33
N ASN A 120 14.16 -17.79 -3.39
CA ASN A 120 14.52 -16.48 -3.97
C ASN A 120 14.11 -16.33 -5.45
N ALA A 121 14.14 -17.42 -6.21
CA ALA A 121 13.74 -17.40 -7.62
C ALA A 121 12.23 -17.18 -7.79
N SER A 122 11.39 -17.70 -6.89
CA SER A 122 9.95 -17.47 -6.92
C SER A 122 9.60 -16.03 -6.52
N ALA A 123 10.31 -15.45 -5.55
CA ALA A 123 10.15 -14.05 -5.16
C ALA A 123 10.46 -13.08 -6.32
N ALA A 124 11.55 -13.32 -7.06
CA ALA A 124 11.92 -12.51 -8.23
C ALA A 124 10.84 -12.58 -9.32
N ARG A 125 10.37 -13.77 -9.66
CA ARG A 125 9.31 -13.97 -10.67
C ARG A 125 7.98 -13.34 -10.25
N TYR A 126 7.64 -13.43 -8.96
CA TYR A 126 6.45 -12.78 -8.45
C TYR A 126 6.55 -11.25 -8.56
N ALA A 127 7.69 -10.68 -8.20
CA ALA A 127 7.93 -9.24 -8.35
C ALA A 127 7.89 -8.78 -9.83
N GLU A 128 8.46 -9.56 -10.75
CA GLU A 128 8.40 -9.28 -12.19
C GLU A 128 6.95 -9.31 -12.71
N GLY A 129 6.19 -10.36 -12.42
CA GLY A 129 4.79 -10.46 -12.84
C GLY A 129 3.91 -9.38 -12.20
N PHE A 130 4.18 -9.01 -10.94
CA PHE A 130 3.48 -7.91 -10.29
C PHE A 130 3.72 -6.56 -11.00
N VAL A 131 4.94 -6.29 -11.42
CA VAL A 131 5.28 -5.06 -12.17
C VAL A 131 4.65 -5.07 -13.56
N GLU A 132 4.62 -6.23 -14.22
CA GLU A 132 4.03 -6.38 -15.55
C GLU A 132 2.51 -6.12 -15.54
N GLU A 133 1.80 -6.69 -14.58
CA GLU A 133 0.34 -6.58 -14.50
C GLU A 133 -0.14 -5.37 -13.69
N THR A 134 0.67 -4.86 -12.78
CA THR A 134 0.41 -3.67 -11.94
C THR A 134 -1.00 -3.65 -11.34
N PRO A 135 -1.42 -4.66 -10.55
CA PRO A 135 -2.78 -4.73 -9.99
C PRO A 135 -3.09 -3.57 -9.05
N PHE A 136 -2.08 -3.04 -8.39
CA PHE A 136 -2.12 -1.83 -7.58
C PHE A 136 -0.73 -1.21 -7.48
N ALA A 137 -0.65 0.08 -7.14
CA ALA A 137 0.61 0.78 -6.94
C ALA A 137 0.99 0.79 -5.45
N PRO A 138 2.02 0.02 -5.01
CA PRO A 138 2.53 0.13 -3.65
C PRO A 138 3.24 1.47 -3.48
N LEU A 139 2.77 2.28 -2.53
CA LEU A 139 3.29 3.63 -2.33
C LEU A 139 4.36 3.68 -1.26
N LEU A 140 4.11 3.06 -0.10
CA LEU A 140 5.02 3.07 1.04
C LEU A 140 4.70 1.96 2.04
N PHE A 141 5.67 1.66 2.87
CA PHE A 141 5.49 0.85 4.06
C PHE A 141 5.53 1.74 5.31
N LYS A 142 4.52 1.61 6.17
CA LYS A 142 4.52 2.30 7.46
C LYS A 142 5.43 1.56 8.44
N SER A 143 6.41 2.25 8.96
CA SER A 143 7.16 1.76 10.12
C SER A 143 6.34 1.94 11.40
N LYS A 144 6.48 1.00 12.33
CA LYS A 144 5.97 1.11 13.70
C LYS A 144 7.12 1.44 14.62
N THR A 145 6.87 2.27 15.62
CA THR A 145 7.88 2.64 16.62
C THR A 145 7.46 2.07 17.96
N VAL A 146 8.36 1.36 18.62
CA VAL A 146 8.23 0.97 20.03
C VAL A 146 8.99 2.00 20.86
N LEU A 147 8.29 2.64 21.78
CA LEU A 147 8.88 3.62 22.67
C LEU A 147 9.05 3.02 24.07
N THR A 148 10.24 3.18 24.62
CA THR A 148 10.54 2.82 26.01
C THR A 148 11.24 3.99 26.68
N PRO A 149 11.17 4.11 28.02
CA PRO A 149 12.00 5.08 28.74
C PRO A 149 13.48 4.87 28.40
N SER A 150 14.18 5.98 28.21
CA SER A 150 15.61 5.97 27.80
C SER A 150 16.45 5.17 28.79
N GLY A 151 17.21 4.23 28.25
CA GLY A 151 18.14 3.41 29.03
C GLY A 151 17.50 2.33 29.90
N LEU A 152 16.17 2.17 29.87
CA LEU A 152 15.48 1.13 30.69
C LEU A 152 15.58 -0.26 30.07
N VAL A 153 15.54 -0.36 28.76
CA VAL A 153 15.53 -1.64 28.04
C VAL A 153 16.56 -1.63 26.93
N ASP A 154 17.41 -2.67 26.93
CA ASP A 154 18.38 -2.93 25.85
C ASP A 154 18.04 -4.26 25.15
N GLY A 155 18.55 -4.44 23.92
CA GLY A 155 18.44 -5.68 23.15
C GLY A 155 17.07 -5.91 22.53
N MET A 156 16.25 -4.86 22.39
CA MET A 156 14.95 -4.95 21.72
C MET A 156 15.12 -5.19 20.22
N THR A 157 14.44 -6.19 19.70
CA THR A 157 14.38 -6.52 18.27
C THR A 157 12.94 -6.68 17.78
N PRO A 158 12.07 -5.68 18.00
CA PRO A 158 10.65 -5.79 17.64
C PRO A 158 10.47 -5.98 16.14
N THR A 159 9.46 -6.76 15.76
CA THR A 159 9.04 -6.90 14.36
C THR A 159 7.77 -6.09 14.09
N ALA A 160 7.40 -5.93 12.83
CA ALA A 160 6.16 -5.26 12.45
C ALA A 160 4.90 -6.01 12.93
N SER A 161 4.99 -7.35 13.09
CA SER A 161 3.90 -8.21 13.54
C SER A 161 3.87 -8.42 15.05
N ASP A 162 5.05 -8.40 15.70
CA ASP A 162 5.18 -8.68 17.14
C ASP A 162 6.13 -7.65 17.78
N PRO A 163 5.59 -6.69 18.57
CA PRO A 163 6.40 -5.71 19.29
C PRO A 163 7.23 -6.33 20.44
N PHE A 164 6.90 -7.54 20.87
CA PHE A 164 7.59 -8.26 21.94
C PHE A 164 8.52 -9.36 21.43
N TYR A 165 8.76 -9.41 20.11
CA TYR A 165 9.67 -10.40 19.53
C TYR A 165 11.05 -10.32 20.19
N GLY A 166 11.58 -11.48 20.57
CA GLY A 166 12.86 -11.56 21.27
C GLY A 166 12.82 -11.09 22.74
N PHE A 167 11.64 -10.99 23.36
CA PHE A 167 11.49 -10.53 24.76
C PHE A 167 12.39 -11.27 25.76
N ALA A 168 12.66 -12.54 25.54
CA ALA A 168 13.56 -13.33 26.40
C ALA A 168 15.02 -12.83 26.40
N ASP A 169 15.41 -12.10 25.37
CA ASP A 169 16.76 -11.54 25.21
C ASP A 169 16.87 -10.09 25.70
N TRP A 170 15.74 -9.48 26.07
CA TRP A 170 15.71 -8.10 26.55
C TRP A 170 16.40 -7.97 27.91
N ARG A 171 17.13 -6.91 28.09
CA ARG A 171 17.84 -6.58 29.33
C ARG A 171 17.21 -5.33 29.93
N PHE A 172 16.64 -5.50 31.12
CA PHE A 172 16.08 -4.37 31.87
C PHE A 172 17.14 -3.80 32.82
N ARG A 173 17.39 -2.51 32.68
CA ARG A 173 18.23 -1.76 33.63
C ARG A 173 17.31 -1.11 34.65
N LEU A 174 17.07 -1.78 35.73
CA LEU A 174 16.38 -1.19 36.87
C LEU A 174 17.42 -0.31 37.59
N SER A 175 17.23 1.00 37.57
CA SER A 175 18.01 1.92 38.43
C SER A 175 17.71 1.53 39.87
N GLY A 176 18.65 0.87 40.52
CA GLY A 176 18.58 0.66 41.97
C GLY A 176 18.56 2.02 42.62
N SER A 177 17.52 2.32 43.40
CA SER A 177 17.61 3.38 44.39
C SER A 177 18.69 2.98 45.38
N GLU A 178 19.91 3.48 45.20
CA GLU A 178 20.86 3.52 46.31
C GLU A 178 20.27 4.51 47.32
N SER A 179 19.80 3.93 48.43
CA SER A 179 19.45 4.64 49.66
C SER A 179 20.70 5.10 50.41
#